data_f8fd23740f2c605072e14648dc96cdce
#
_entry.id   f8fd23740f2c605072e14648dc96cdce
#
_cell.length_a   1.000
_cell.length_b   1.000
_cell.length_c   1.000
_cell.angle_alpha   90.00
_cell.angle_beta   90.00
_cell.angle_gamma   90.00
#
_symmetry.space_group_name_H-M   'P 1'
#
loop_
_entity.id
_entity.type
_entity.pdbx_description
1 polymer ?
#
loop_
_entity_poly.entity_id
_entity_poly.type
_entity_poly.pdbx_seq_one_letter_code
_entity_poly.pdbx_strand_id
1 'polypeptide(L)'
;MKWLITGLGGTLAPVLAREAASQDVEVIGWKRDEVPPEDIVASEAWLQAVRPDAIAHLGMGGPEWAGRLAGYASRHDLPFVFTSTAMVFHHEPDGPHAPQDARTAQDGYGQYKIACEDAVRSAHAGATIARIGWQIDPTQPGNNMLMALDQWQASQGRVGASRRWKPACSFMADTAQALADLLRQPVAGIVHLDSNAEEAHSFLDIVLALQATFDRPHWRVQPLDDYVHDQRLVGAGPRFAQLARRLPHLTTPAHPPACAG
;
A
#
# COMPACT_ATOMS: atom_id res chain seq x y z
N MET A 1 22.29 1.85 -11.22
CA MET A 1 21.56 0.99 -10.28
C MET A 1 20.36 0.41 -11.02
N LYS A 2 20.07 -0.88 -10.82
CA LYS A 2 19.05 -1.62 -11.58
C LYS A 2 18.04 -2.23 -10.61
N TRP A 3 16.77 -1.85 -10.70
CA TRP A 3 15.72 -2.38 -9.83
C TRP A 3 14.79 -3.32 -10.58
N LEU A 4 14.55 -4.48 -10.00
CA LEU A 4 13.50 -5.37 -10.44
C LEU A 4 12.19 -4.95 -9.76
N ILE A 5 11.20 -4.55 -10.55
CA ILE A 5 9.87 -4.18 -10.06
C ILE A 5 8.84 -5.14 -10.65
N THR A 6 8.18 -5.91 -9.82
CA THR A 6 7.08 -6.77 -10.26
C THR A 6 5.75 -6.02 -10.25
N GLY A 7 4.81 -6.45 -11.07
CA GLY A 7 3.46 -5.86 -11.07
C GLY A 7 3.31 -4.60 -11.91
N LEU A 8 4.18 -4.35 -12.90
CA LEU A 8 4.13 -3.17 -13.77
C LEU A 8 2.82 -3.05 -14.59
N GLY A 9 2.03 -4.12 -14.74
CA GLY A 9 0.67 -4.07 -15.27
C GLY A 9 -0.40 -3.63 -14.26
N GLY A 10 -0.03 -3.39 -13.01
CA GLY A 10 -0.92 -2.91 -11.96
C GLY A 10 -0.94 -1.39 -11.83
N THR A 11 -1.46 -0.88 -10.69
CA THR A 11 -1.67 0.56 -10.49
C THR A 11 -0.46 1.24 -9.84
N LEU A 12 0.10 0.68 -8.76
CA LEU A 12 1.18 1.31 -7.98
C LEU A 12 2.57 1.11 -8.61
N ALA A 13 2.86 -0.07 -9.16
CA ALA A 13 4.20 -0.38 -9.67
C ALA A 13 4.65 0.54 -10.82
N PRO A 14 3.80 0.98 -11.77
CA PRO A 14 4.17 1.99 -12.77
C PRO A 14 4.53 3.35 -12.15
N VAL A 15 3.91 3.73 -11.01
CA VAL A 15 4.23 4.99 -10.32
C VAL A 15 5.61 4.87 -9.68
N LEU A 16 5.91 3.75 -9.00
CA LEU A 16 7.24 3.46 -8.47
C LEU A 16 8.30 3.40 -9.58
N ALA A 17 7.98 2.83 -10.73
CA ALA A 17 8.90 2.77 -11.86
C ALA A 17 9.26 4.16 -12.40
N ARG A 18 8.28 5.08 -12.50
CA ARG A 18 8.54 6.48 -12.87
C ARG A 18 9.38 7.21 -11.82
N GLU A 19 9.09 6.98 -10.54
CA GLU A 19 9.87 7.54 -9.44
C GLU A 19 11.33 7.06 -9.48
N ALA A 20 11.56 5.77 -9.70
CA ALA A 20 12.89 5.19 -9.86
C ALA A 20 13.64 5.79 -11.07
N ALA A 21 12.97 5.89 -12.22
CA ALA A 21 13.53 6.44 -13.44
C ALA A 21 13.89 7.94 -13.30
N SER A 22 13.12 8.73 -12.55
CA SER A 22 13.45 10.14 -12.28
C SER A 22 14.72 10.34 -11.46
N GLN A 23 15.25 9.25 -10.90
CA GLN A 23 16.45 9.20 -10.05
C GLN A 23 17.56 8.34 -10.69
N ASP A 24 17.58 8.24 -12.03
CA ASP A 24 18.57 7.50 -12.82
C ASP A 24 18.70 6.01 -12.49
N VAL A 25 17.60 5.38 -12.05
CA VAL A 25 17.53 3.94 -11.82
C VAL A 25 16.97 3.24 -13.06
N GLU A 26 17.68 2.26 -13.57
CA GLU A 26 17.19 1.32 -14.59
C GLU A 26 16.11 0.42 -13.98
N VAL A 27 14.91 0.41 -14.55
CA VAL A 27 13.80 -0.43 -14.10
C VAL A 27 13.64 -1.64 -15.00
N ILE A 28 13.61 -2.82 -14.40
CA ILE A 28 13.31 -4.08 -15.07
C ILE A 28 12.00 -4.63 -14.54
N GLY A 29 11.08 -4.93 -15.46
CA GLY A 29 9.83 -5.59 -15.17
C GLY A 29 9.92 -7.11 -15.26
N TRP A 30 9.19 -7.81 -14.39
CA TRP A 30 8.99 -9.25 -14.54
C TRP A 30 7.91 -9.53 -15.58
N LYS A 31 8.25 -10.26 -16.62
CA LYS A 31 7.34 -10.65 -17.70
C LYS A 31 6.91 -12.11 -17.50
N ARG A 32 5.70 -12.32 -17.03
CA ARG A 32 5.17 -13.64 -16.67
C ARG A 32 5.04 -14.59 -17.85
N ASP A 33 4.76 -14.04 -19.03
CA ASP A 33 4.62 -14.82 -20.25
C ASP A 33 5.97 -15.40 -20.74
N GLU A 34 7.07 -14.73 -20.40
CA GLU A 34 8.42 -15.16 -20.73
C GLU A 34 9.04 -16.03 -19.61
N VAL A 35 8.74 -15.68 -18.35
CA VAL A 35 9.24 -16.37 -17.16
C VAL A 35 8.05 -16.59 -16.20
N PRO A 36 7.36 -17.73 -16.30
CA PRO A 36 6.27 -18.05 -15.39
C PRO A 36 6.77 -18.09 -13.94
N PRO A 37 6.08 -17.42 -13.00
CA PRO A 37 6.46 -17.41 -11.59
C PRO A 37 6.58 -18.81 -10.95
N GLU A 38 5.86 -19.79 -11.49
CA GLU A 38 5.82 -21.18 -11.02
C GLU A 38 7.05 -21.99 -11.49
N ASP A 39 7.68 -21.58 -12.59
CA ASP A 39 8.92 -22.22 -13.09
C ASP A 39 10.11 -21.73 -12.27
N ILE A 40 10.50 -22.55 -11.30
CA ILE A 40 11.60 -22.24 -10.36
C ILE A 40 12.93 -22.12 -11.09
N VAL A 41 13.19 -23.03 -12.04
CA VAL A 41 14.48 -23.10 -12.77
C VAL A 41 14.63 -21.90 -13.70
N ALA A 42 13.60 -21.60 -14.49
CA ALA A 42 13.59 -20.44 -15.37
C ALA A 42 13.67 -19.12 -14.57
N SER A 43 12.94 -19.02 -13.45
CA SER A 43 12.97 -17.85 -12.56
C SER A 43 14.35 -17.58 -12.00
N GLU A 44 15.03 -18.60 -11.49
CA GLU A 44 16.39 -18.46 -10.92
C GLU A 44 17.40 -18.10 -12.01
N ALA A 45 17.37 -18.78 -13.15
CA ALA A 45 18.27 -18.50 -14.28
C ALA A 45 18.08 -17.05 -14.79
N TRP A 46 16.83 -16.59 -14.89
CA TRP A 46 16.54 -15.24 -15.32
C TRP A 46 17.03 -14.18 -14.32
N LEU A 47 16.83 -14.39 -13.01
CA LEU A 47 17.34 -13.50 -11.97
C LEU A 47 18.88 -13.39 -12.00
N GLN A 48 19.55 -14.51 -12.22
CA GLN A 48 21.01 -14.54 -12.35
C GLN A 48 21.52 -13.82 -13.61
N ALA A 49 20.75 -13.86 -14.70
CA ALA A 49 21.08 -13.13 -15.94
C ALA A 49 20.83 -11.61 -15.78
N VAL A 50 19.72 -11.24 -15.17
CA VAL A 50 19.31 -9.83 -14.97
C VAL A 50 20.20 -9.13 -13.94
N ARG A 51 20.54 -9.78 -12.83
CA ARG A 51 21.34 -9.26 -11.71
C ARG A 51 20.80 -7.90 -11.22
N PRO A 52 19.61 -7.85 -10.62
CA PRO A 52 19.10 -6.61 -10.04
C PRO A 52 19.95 -6.19 -8.84
N ASP A 53 20.04 -4.89 -8.59
CA ASP A 53 20.65 -4.31 -7.38
C ASP A 53 19.64 -4.20 -6.22
N ALA A 54 18.34 -4.24 -6.50
CA ALA A 54 17.27 -4.25 -5.52
C ALA A 54 15.97 -4.84 -6.12
N ILE A 55 15.07 -5.33 -5.29
CA ILE A 55 13.81 -5.95 -5.72
C ILE A 55 12.62 -5.32 -5.00
N ALA A 56 11.65 -4.81 -5.77
CA ALA A 56 10.34 -4.40 -5.30
C ALA A 56 9.27 -5.39 -5.78
N HIS A 57 8.66 -6.13 -4.86
CA HIS A 57 7.62 -7.10 -5.20
C HIS A 57 6.22 -6.52 -4.91
N LEU A 58 5.59 -5.96 -5.96
CA LEU A 58 4.23 -5.40 -5.93
C LEU A 58 3.22 -6.27 -6.68
N GLY A 59 3.69 -7.22 -7.46
CA GLY A 59 2.84 -8.10 -8.26
C GLY A 59 2.04 -9.08 -7.43
N MET A 60 0.83 -9.40 -7.89
CA MET A 60 0.07 -10.53 -7.37
C MET A 60 0.70 -11.83 -7.84
N GLY A 61 0.70 -12.87 -7.00
CA GLY A 61 1.25 -14.19 -7.32
C GLY A 61 1.22 -15.07 -6.07
N GLY A 62 1.53 -16.37 -6.16
CA GLY A 62 1.54 -17.26 -5.00
C GLY A 62 2.54 -16.81 -3.91
N PRO A 63 2.28 -17.15 -2.64
CA PRO A 63 3.22 -16.87 -1.54
C PRO A 63 4.62 -17.44 -1.80
N GLU A 64 4.70 -18.59 -2.50
CA GLU A 64 5.95 -19.23 -2.88
C GLU A 64 6.81 -18.35 -3.80
N TRP A 65 6.18 -17.61 -4.71
CA TRP A 65 6.90 -16.68 -5.57
C TRP A 65 7.47 -15.50 -4.76
N ALA A 66 6.67 -14.93 -3.87
CA ALA A 66 7.14 -13.87 -2.97
C ALA A 66 8.33 -14.35 -2.11
N GLY A 67 8.22 -15.56 -1.54
CA GLY A 67 9.30 -16.19 -0.77
C GLY A 67 10.56 -16.46 -1.61
N ARG A 68 10.43 -16.93 -2.86
CA ARG A 68 11.60 -17.15 -3.75
C ARG A 68 12.32 -15.86 -4.10
N LEU A 69 11.59 -14.80 -4.43
CA LEU A 69 12.20 -13.49 -4.71
C LEU A 69 12.92 -12.93 -3.48
N ALA A 70 12.30 -13.05 -2.30
CA ALA A 70 12.92 -12.67 -1.04
C ALA A 70 14.16 -13.51 -0.74
N GLY A 71 14.10 -14.83 -0.96
CA GLY A 71 15.23 -15.75 -0.79
C GLY A 71 16.39 -15.46 -1.76
N TYR A 72 16.08 -15.10 -3.02
CA TYR A 72 17.11 -14.62 -3.95
C TYR A 72 17.78 -13.35 -3.42
N ALA A 73 17.00 -12.37 -3.00
CA ALA A 73 17.54 -11.13 -2.43
C ALA A 73 18.41 -11.39 -1.20
N SER A 74 17.99 -12.29 -0.31
CA SER A 74 18.75 -12.69 0.87
C SER A 74 20.11 -13.31 0.53
N ARG A 75 20.15 -14.22 -0.47
CA ARG A 75 21.41 -14.88 -0.89
C ARG A 75 22.41 -13.92 -1.54
N HIS A 76 21.94 -12.81 -2.09
CA HIS A 76 22.75 -11.83 -2.82
C HIS A 76 22.91 -10.50 -2.06
N ASP A 77 22.45 -10.44 -0.80
CA ASP A 77 22.50 -9.24 0.06
C ASP A 77 21.85 -8.01 -0.61
N LEU A 78 20.68 -8.20 -1.23
CA LEU A 78 19.96 -7.15 -1.94
C LEU A 78 18.84 -6.56 -1.09
N PRO A 79 18.58 -5.24 -1.17
CA PRO A 79 17.36 -4.64 -0.70
C PRO A 79 16.13 -5.32 -1.30
N PHE A 80 15.18 -5.68 -0.44
CA PHE A 80 13.92 -6.29 -0.83
C PHE A 80 12.74 -5.62 -0.15
N VAL A 81 11.80 -5.12 -0.93
CA VAL A 81 10.55 -4.53 -0.44
C VAL A 81 9.38 -5.32 -1.00
N PHE A 82 8.52 -5.81 -0.11
CA PHE A 82 7.22 -6.43 -0.43
C PHE A 82 6.08 -5.50 -0.02
N THR A 83 5.14 -5.24 -0.93
CA THR A 83 3.93 -4.50 -0.57
C THR A 83 2.85 -5.43 -0.03
N SER A 84 2.51 -5.23 1.23
CA SER A 84 1.36 -5.82 1.91
C SER A 84 0.22 -4.80 2.03
N THR A 85 -0.73 -5.00 2.92
CA THR A 85 -1.97 -4.23 2.97
C THR A 85 -2.47 -4.04 4.40
N ALA A 86 -3.23 -2.97 4.66
CA ALA A 86 -4.02 -2.81 5.88
C ALA A 86 -5.07 -3.92 6.06
N MET A 87 -5.46 -4.60 4.97
CA MET A 87 -6.45 -5.69 5.01
C MET A 87 -5.94 -6.98 5.66
N VAL A 88 -4.69 -7.03 6.15
CA VAL A 88 -4.26 -8.10 7.06
C VAL A 88 -4.95 -8.02 8.42
N PHE A 89 -5.62 -6.91 8.70
CA PHE A 89 -6.41 -6.68 9.91
C PHE A 89 -7.90 -6.68 9.59
N HIS A 90 -8.66 -7.39 10.39
CA HIS A 90 -10.13 -7.35 10.40
C HIS A 90 -10.61 -6.18 11.27
N HIS A 91 -11.88 -5.81 11.16
CA HIS A 91 -12.48 -4.75 11.98
C HIS A 91 -12.64 -5.15 13.47
N GLU A 92 -12.43 -6.40 13.79
CA GLU A 92 -12.42 -6.93 15.16
C GLU A 92 -11.12 -7.73 15.39
N PRO A 93 -10.28 -7.35 16.38
CA PRO A 93 -10.41 -6.14 17.19
C PRO A 93 -10.22 -4.87 16.37
N ASP A 94 -10.91 -3.78 16.76
CA ASP A 94 -10.78 -2.46 16.13
C ASP A 94 -9.36 -1.89 16.36
N GLY A 95 -8.90 -1.07 15.40
CA GLY A 95 -7.59 -0.42 15.47
C GLY A 95 -7.56 0.85 16.33
N PRO A 96 -6.57 1.70 16.14
CA PRO A 96 -5.53 1.62 15.08
C PRO A 96 -4.55 0.46 15.29
N HIS A 97 -3.97 -0.03 14.20
CA HIS A 97 -3.12 -1.23 14.20
C HIS A 97 -1.63 -0.89 14.17
N ALA A 98 -0.86 -1.49 15.09
CA ALA A 98 0.59 -1.41 15.12
C ALA A 98 1.25 -2.59 14.34
N PRO A 99 2.53 -2.50 13.92
CA PRO A 99 3.21 -3.55 13.16
C PRO A 99 3.20 -4.94 13.83
N GLN A 100 3.24 -4.97 15.15
CA GLN A 100 3.28 -6.20 15.95
C GLN A 100 1.91 -6.80 16.28
N ASP A 101 0.82 -6.10 15.93
CA ASP A 101 -0.53 -6.60 16.22
C ASP A 101 -0.82 -7.89 15.43
N ALA A 102 -1.66 -8.73 16.01
CA ALA A 102 -2.08 -9.97 15.37
C ALA A 102 -2.81 -9.68 14.06
N ARG A 103 -2.43 -10.38 13.00
CA ARG A 103 -3.10 -10.31 11.70
C ARG A 103 -4.39 -11.13 11.78
N THR A 104 -5.52 -10.46 11.63
CA THR A 104 -6.85 -11.04 11.92
C THR A 104 -7.74 -11.14 10.69
N ALA A 105 -7.19 -10.94 9.48
CA ALA A 105 -7.97 -11.00 8.25
C ALA A 105 -8.76 -12.30 8.11
N GLN A 106 -10.02 -12.18 7.75
CA GLN A 106 -10.95 -13.29 7.50
C GLN A 106 -11.28 -13.46 6.00
N ASP A 107 -11.06 -12.41 5.21
CA ASP A 107 -11.25 -12.44 3.76
C ASP A 107 -10.06 -13.08 3.04
N GLY A 108 -10.32 -13.60 1.83
CA GLY A 108 -9.31 -14.34 1.06
C GLY A 108 -8.11 -13.48 0.64
N TYR A 109 -8.31 -12.16 0.42
CA TYR A 109 -7.21 -11.28 0.04
C TYR A 109 -6.27 -10.97 1.22
N GLY A 110 -6.84 -10.66 2.38
CA GLY A 110 -6.05 -10.44 3.58
C GLY A 110 -5.27 -11.67 4.00
N GLN A 111 -5.91 -12.85 3.99
CA GLN A 111 -5.23 -14.13 4.27
C GLN A 111 -4.13 -14.46 3.27
N TYR A 112 -4.37 -14.22 1.97
CA TYR A 112 -3.34 -14.34 0.94
C TYR A 112 -2.13 -13.45 1.23
N LYS A 113 -2.36 -12.19 1.60
CA LYS A 113 -1.27 -11.26 1.94
C LYS A 113 -0.51 -11.68 3.21
N ILE A 114 -1.22 -12.23 4.21
CA ILE A 114 -0.59 -12.82 5.41
C ILE A 114 0.35 -13.97 5.01
N ALA A 115 -0.11 -14.89 4.16
CA ALA A 115 0.73 -15.99 3.68
C ALA A 115 1.97 -15.49 2.91
N CYS A 116 1.83 -14.43 2.10
CA CYS A 116 2.97 -13.79 1.43
C CYS A 116 3.95 -13.15 2.44
N GLU A 117 3.45 -12.42 3.46
CA GLU A 117 4.30 -11.86 4.52
C GLU A 117 5.11 -12.95 5.22
N ASP A 118 4.48 -14.08 5.55
CA ASP A 118 5.14 -15.22 6.22
C ASP A 118 6.20 -15.87 5.33
N ALA A 119 5.91 -16.07 4.04
CA ALA A 119 6.87 -16.59 3.07
C ALA A 119 8.09 -15.67 2.90
N VAL A 120 7.86 -14.36 2.81
CA VAL A 120 8.94 -13.36 2.71
C VAL A 120 9.79 -13.35 3.97
N ARG A 121 9.19 -13.29 5.15
CA ARG A 121 9.92 -13.26 6.44
C ARG A 121 10.74 -14.53 6.66
N SER A 122 10.18 -15.67 6.31
CA SER A 122 10.89 -16.96 6.41
C SER A 122 12.10 -17.03 5.50
N ALA A 123 12.02 -16.43 4.30
CA ALA A 123 13.09 -16.48 3.30
C ALA A 123 14.15 -15.39 3.46
N HIS A 124 13.79 -14.24 4.05
CA HIS A 124 14.69 -13.07 4.17
C HIS A 124 14.38 -12.25 5.42
N ALA A 125 15.15 -12.45 6.49
CA ALA A 125 14.98 -11.73 7.75
C ALA A 125 15.21 -10.21 7.63
N GLY A 126 16.01 -9.76 6.68
CA GLY A 126 16.29 -8.35 6.38
C GLY A 126 15.28 -7.70 5.42
N ALA A 127 14.27 -8.41 4.93
CA ALA A 127 13.28 -7.86 4.02
C ALA A 127 12.43 -6.77 4.69
N THR A 128 12.04 -5.76 3.91
CA THR A 128 11.04 -4.78 4.29
C THR A 128 9.66 -5.23 3.80
N ILE A 129 8.69 -5.30 4.69
CA ILE A 129 7.28 -5.54 4.38
C ILE A 129 6.52 -4.23 4.60
N ALA A 130 6.17 -3.57 3.51
CA ALA A 130 5.44 -2.31 3.55
C ALA A 130 3.93 -2.59 3.51
N ARG A 131 3.23 -2.44 4.64
CA ARG A 131 1.77 -2.44 4.67
C ARG A 131 1.26 -1.08 4.27
N ILE A 132 0.43 -1.06 3.24
CA ILE A 132 -0.16 0.14 2.66
C ILE A 132 -1.68 0.13 2.80
N GLY A 133 -2.28 1.31 2.88
CA GLY A 133 -3.72 1.49 2.84
C GLY A 133 -4.25 1.68 1.41
N TRP A 134 -5.50 2.15 1.31
CA TRP A 134 -6.13 2.46 0.03
C TRP A 134 -5.43 3.62 -0.65
N GLN A 135 -5.09 3.44 -1.93
CA GLN A 135 -4.30 4.43 -2.67
C GLN A 135 -5.19 5.47 -3.33
N ILE A 136 -4.74 6.73 -3.32
CA ILE A 136 -5.39 7.88 -3.97
C ILE A 136 -4.51 8.30 -5.15
N ASP A 137 -5.07 8.29 -6.36
CA ASP A 137 -4.37 8.80 -7.55
C ASP A 137 -5.35 9.55 -8.47
N PRO A 138 -5.19 10.88 -8.64
CA PRO A 138 -6.03 11.65 -9.54
C PRO A 138 -5.62 11.55 -11.02
N THR A 139 -4.47 10.95 -11.32
CA THR A 139 -3.84 11.03 -12.65
C THR A 139 -3.92 9.74 -13.45
N GLN A 140 -4.10 8.59 -12.78
CA GLN A 140 -4.05 7.29 -13.42
C GLN A 140 -5.36 6.52 -13.21
N PRO A 141 -5.87 5.85 -14.24
CA PRO A 141 -6.96 4.89 -14.07
C PRO A 141 -6.46 3.66 -13.29
N GLY A 142 -7.39 2.88 -12.74
CA GLY A 142 -7.09 1.61 -12.09
C GLY A 142 -7.63 1.52 -10.67
N ASN A 143 -7.09 0.60 -9.90
CA ASN A 143 -7.55 0.34 -8.54
C ASN A 143 -7.07 1.43 -7.56
N ASN A 144 -7.80 2.54 -7.52
CA ASN A 144 -7.58 3.62 -6.56
C ASN A 144 -8.90 4.20 -6.05
N MET A 145 -8.81 4.97 -4.95
CA MET A 145 -9.99 5.49 -4.24
C MET A 145 -10.85 6.39 -5.11
N LEU A 146 -10.27 7.33 -5.87
CA LEU A 146 -11.04 8.26 -6.71
C LEU A 146 -11.85 7.51 -7.77
N MET A 147 -11.24 6.54 -8.45
CA MET A 147 -11.92 5.73 -9.45
C MET A 147 -13.05 4.90 -8.85
N ALA A 148 -12.87 4.36 -7.66
CA ALA A 148 -13.91 3.62 -6.97
C ALA A 148 -15.08 4.52 -6.58
N LEU A 149 -14.83 5.74 -6.10
CA LEU A 149 -15.87 6.71 -5.74
C LEU A 149 -16.62 7.19 -6.97
N ASP A 150 -15.94 7.47 -8.09
CA ASP A 150 -16.58 7.77 -9.38
C ASP A 150 -17.47 6.61 -9.85
N GLN A 151 -17.01 5.36 -9.71
CA GLN A 151 -17.78 4.17 -10.04
C GLN A 151 -19.02 3.99 -9.12
N TRP A 152 -18.87 4.23 -7.81
CA TRP A 152 -20.01 4.17 -6.89
C TRP A 152 -21.06 5.23 -7.24
N GLN A 153 -20.62 6.46 -7.54
CA GLN A 153 -21.55 7.49 -8.02
C GLN A 153 -22.29 7.06 -9.29
N ALA A 154 -21.57 6.50 -10.25
CA ALA A 154 -22.16 6.08 -11.53
C ALA A 154 -23.12 4.89 -11.37
N SER A 155 -22.77 3.89 -10.56
CA SER A 155 -23.54 2.64 -10.43
C SER A 155 -24.66 2.71 -9.40
N GLN A 156 -24.47 3.48 -8.31
CA GLN A 156 -25.41 3.56 -7.19
C GLN A 156 -26.13 4.92 -7.10
N GLY A 157 -25.75 5.90 -7.93
CA GLY A 157 -26.25 7.28 -7.90
C GLY A 157 -25.82 8.08 -6.68
N ARG A 158 -24.91 7.55 -5.87
CA ARG A 158 -24.40 8.17 -4.64
C ARG A 158 -23.05 7.59 -4.23
N VAL A 159 -22.35 8.32 -3.36
CA VAL A 159 -21.13 7.87 -2.67
C VAL A 159 -21.47 7.75 -1.18
N GLY A 160 -21.64 6.53 -0.69
CA GLY A 160 -21.82 6.26 0.74
C GLY A 160 -20.49 6.39 1.48
N ALA A 161 -20.44 7.23 2.53
CA ALA A 161 -19.22 7.48 3.27
C ALA A 161 -19.47 7.44 4.79
N SER A 162 -18.79 6.49 5.48
CA SER A 162 -18.97 6.32 6.92
C SER A 162 -18.24 7.41 7.72
N ARG A 163 -18.93 7.92 8.76
CA ARG A 163 -18.32 8.78 9.79
C ARG A 163 -17.47 8.00 10.79
N ARG A 164 -17.66 6.69 10.86
CA ARG A 164 -17.07 5.80 11.87
C ARG A 164 -15.98 4.89 11.31
N TRP A 165 -15.72 4.95 10.02
CA TRP A 165 -14.58 4.29 9.40
C TRP A 165 -13.43 5.29 9.23
N LYS A 166 -12.27 4.95 9.75
CA LYS A 166 -11.01 5.67 9.56
C LYS A 166 -10.08 4.81 8.72
N PRO A 167 -10.11 4.95 7.39
CA PRO A 167 -9.31 4.10 6.51
C PRO A 167 -7.83 4.42 6.64
N ALA A 168 -7.00 3.40 6.54
CA ALA A 168 -5.62 3.59 6.10
C ALA A 168 -5.63 4.00 4.63
N CYS A 169 -5.04 5.14 4.30
CA CYS A 169 -4.97 5.60 2.91
C CYS A 169 -3.84 6.60 2.68
N SER A 170 -3.38 6.68 1.43
CA SER A 170 -2.27 7.55 1.06
C SER A 170 -2.33 7.92 -0.40
N PHE A 171 -1.73 9.04 -0.77
CA PHE A 171 -1.49 9.34 -2.18
C PHE A 171 -0.45 8.38 -2.74
N MET A 172 -0.73 7.85 -3.92
CA MET A 172 0.11 6.84 -4.58
C MET A 172 1.52 7.36 -4.87
N ALA A 173 1.66 8.64 -5.19
CA ALA A 173 2.96 9.27 -5.39
C ALA A 173 3.80 9.27 -4.10
N ASP A 174 3.19 9.54 -2.94
CA ASP A 174 3.90 9.53 -1.65
C ASP A 174 4.28 8.09 -1.26
N THR A 175 3.41 7.11 -1.54
CA THR A 175 3.70 5.69 -1.35
C THR A 175 4.86 5.25 -2.25
N ALA A 176 4.86 5.62 -3.53
CA ALA A 176 5.94 5.28 -4.46
C ALA A 176 7.28 5.87 -4.03
N GLN A 177 7.30 7.13 -3.59
CA GLN A 177 8.51 7.76 -3.04
C GLN A 177 9.02 7.00 -1.82
N ALA A 178 8.15 6.66 -0.86
CA ALA A 178 8.56 5.91 0.34
C ALA A 178 9.09 4.52 0.01
N LEU A 179 8.49 3.81 -0.96
CA LEU A 179 9.00 2.52 -1.43
C LEU A 179 10.37 2.66 -2.09
N ALA A 180 10.60 3.72 -2.88
CA ALA A 180 11.91 4.01 -3.46
C ALA A 180 12.96 4.30 -2.39
N ASP A 181 12.61 5.03 -1.35
CA ASP A 181 13.50 5.32 -0.22
C ASP A 181 13.83 4.05 0.57
N LEU A 182 12.86 3.15 0.79
CA LEU A 182 13.05 1.86 1.43
C LEU A 182 13.92 0.89 0.62
N LEU A 183 13.95 1.01 -0.72
CA LEU A 183 14.87 0.26 -1.57
C LEU A 183 16.32 0.78 -1.48
N ARG A 184 16.51 2.06 -1.16
CA ARG A 184 17.84 2.67 -0.97
C ARG A 184 18.35 2.52 0.46
N GLN A 185 17.45 2.62 1.41
CA GLN A 185 17.73 2.56 2.85
C GLN A 185 16.78 1.52 3.48
N PRO A 186 17.08 0.23 3.36
CA PRO A 186 16.21 -0.83 3.82
C PRO A 186 15.95 -0.76 5.33
N VAL A 187 14.70 -1.01 5.71
CA VAL A 187 14.27 -1.16 7.10
C VAL A 187 13.76 -2.58 7.27
N ALA A 188 14.49 -3.42 7.99
CA ALA A 188 14.09 -4.80 8.21
C ALA A 188 12.76 -4.90 8.97
N GLY A 189 11.88 -5.79 8.53
CA GLY A 189 10.60 -6.07 9.17
C GLY A 189 9.42 -5.31 8.57
N ILE A 190 8.41 -5.06 9.40
CA ILE A 190 7.15 -4.45 8.96
C ILE A 190 7.23 -2.93 9.09
N VAL A 191 6.87 -2.25 8.02
CA VAL A 191 6.75 -0.79 7.93
C VAL A 191 5.30 -0.44 7.56
N HIS A 192 4.71 0.51 8.24
CA HIS A 192 3.39 1.03 7.96
C HIS A 192 3.49 2.34 7.16
N LEU A 193 2.79 2.43 6.03
CA LEU A 193 2.73 3.61 5.17
C LEU A 193 1.29 4.08 5.08
N ASP A 194 0.89 5.01 5.96
CA ASP A 194 -0.46 5.53 6.06
C ASP A 194 -0.46 7.04 6.32
N SER A 195 -0.99 7.81 5.39
CA SER A 195 -1.11 9.27 5.51
C SER A 195 -2.19 9.70 6.51
N ASN A 196 -3.11 8.81 6.88
CA ASN A 196 -4.18 9.07 7.85
C ASN A 196 -3.81 8.63 9.28
N ALA A 197 -2.63 8.05 9.48
CA ALA A 197 -2.22 7.43 10.75
C ALA A 197 -2.38 8.37 11.96
N GLU A 198 -1.92 9.61 11.86
CA GLU A 198 -1.93 10.59 12.96
C GLU A 198 -3.21 11.43 12.98
N GLU A 199 -3.72 11.83 11.81
CA GLU A 199 -4.83 12.77 11.67
C GLU A 199 -6.19 12.13 11.98
N ALA A 200 -6.34 10.83 11.77
CA ALA A 200 -7.53 10.04 12.10
C ALA A 200 -8.83 10.53 11.45
N HIS A 201 -8.75 11.07 10.23
CA HIS A 201 -9.92 11.50 9.49
C HIS A 201 -10.86 10.33 9.19
N SER A 202 -12.15 10.58 9.29
CA SER A 202 -13.15 9.61 8.87
C SER A 202 -13.18 9.49 7.34
N PHE A 203 -13.74 8.39 6.85
CA PHE A 203 -13.92 8.23 5.40
C PHE A 203 -14.81 9.32 4.81
N LEU A 204 -15.81 9.80 5.57
CA LEU A 204 -16.64 10.95 5.15
C LEU A 204 -15.81 12.23 4.96
N ASP A 205 -14.92 12.56 5.91
CA ASP A 205 -14.08 13.76 5.82
C ASP A 205 -13.16 13.67 4.59
N ILE A 206 -12.57 12.50 4.37
CA ILE A 206 -11.69 12.24 3.21
C ILE A 206 -12.47 12.38 1.89
N VAL A 207 -13.66 11.78 1.79
CA VAL A 207 -14.48 11.85 0.56
C VAL A 207 -14.90 13.29 0.26
N LEU A 208 -15.32 14.07 1.26
CA LEU A 208 -15.67 15.49 1.08
C LEU A 208 -14.45 16.31 0.65
N ALA A 209 -13.30 16.06 1.23
CA ALA A 209 -12.07 16.75 0.84
C ALA A 209 -11.62 16.38 -0.59
N LEU A 210 -11.73 15.10 -0.98
CA LEU A 210 -11.50 14.65 -2.34
C LEU A 210 -12.46 15.28 -3.34
N GLN A 211 -13.74 15.34 -3.00
CA GLN A 211 -14.78 15.98 -3.80
C GLN A 211 -14.43 17.45 -4.12
N ALA A 212 -14.05 18.20 -3.07
CA ALA A 212 -13.71 19.61 -3.21
C ALA A 212 -12.35 19.81 -3.95
N THR A 213 -11.33 18.99 -3.64
CA THR A 213 -9.98 19.15 -4.20
C THR A 213 -9.91 18.80 -5.68
N PHE A 214 -10.66 17.76 -6.11
CA PHE A 214 -10.60 17.25 -7.48
C PHE A 214 -11.83 17.61 -8.32
N ASP A 215 -12.62 18.59 -7.90
CA ASP A 215 -13.79 19.11 -8.61
C ASP A 215 -14.76 18.00 -9.05
N ARG A 216 -15.37 17.34 -8.05
CA ARG A 216 -16.36 16.26 -8.25
C ARG A 216 -17.76 16.68 -7.78
N PRO A 217 -18.33 17.82 -8.27
CA PRO A 217 -19.62 18.35 -7.79
C PRO A 217 -20.79 17.39 -8.06
N HIS A 218 -20.61 16.42 -8.97
CA HIS A 218 -21.60 15.42 -9.31
C HIS A 218 -21.71 14.29 -8.27
N TRP A 219 -20.75 14.15 -7.35
CA TRP A 219 -20.87 13.16 -6.28
C TRP A 219 -21.95 13.55 -5.28
N ARG A 220 -22.91 12.66 -5.09
CA ARG A 220 -23.92 12.75 -4.04
C ARG A 220 -23.42 12.02 -2.81
N VAL A 221 -22.62 12.69 -2.00
CA VAL A 221 -22.03 12.10 -0.80
C VAL A 221 -23.13 11.88 0.23
N GLN A 222 -23.34 10.62 0.63
CA GLN A 222 -24.28 10.23 1.66
C GLN A 222 -23.52 9.79 2.92
N PRO A 223 -23.65 10.52 4.04
CA PRO A 223 -23.07 10.11 5.31
C PRO A 223 -23.74 8.83 5.83
N LEU A 224 -22.92 7.89 6.32
CA LEU A 224 -23.32 6.61 6.89
C LEU A 224 -22.70 6.43 8.28
N ASP A 225 -23.32 5.59 9.13
CA ASP A 225 -22.82 5.26 10.47
C ASP A 225 -22.77 3.75 10.75
N ASP A 226 -23.09 2.94 9.76
CA ASP A 226 -23.26 1.49 9.83
C ASP A 226 -21.93 0.71 9.76
N TYR A 227 -20.86 1.30 9.20
CA TYR A 227 -19.55 0.67 9.14
C TYR A 227 -18.57 1.35 10.10
N VAL A 228 -18.12 0.59 11.09
CA VAL A 228 -17.20 1.02 12.15
C VAL A 228 -15.89 0.28 12.01
N HIS A 229 -14.81 1.00 11.76
CA HIS A 229 -13.48 0.39 11.68
C HIS A 229 -12.41 1.48 11.77
N ASP A 230 -11.56 1.43 12.77
CA ASP A 230 -10.31 2.20 12.78
C ASP A 230 -9.21 1.39 12.10
N GLN A 231 -9.10 1.49 10.78
CA GLN A 231 -8.18 0.70 9.96
C GLN A 231 -6.78 1.32 9.86
N ARG A 232 -6.53 2.42 10.55
CA ARG A 232 -5.25 3.13 10.47
C ARG A 232 -4.08 2.24 10.82
N LEU A 233 -2.97 2.45 10.10
CA LEU A 233 -1.70 1.79 10.31
C LEU A 233 -0.77 2.75 11.07
N VAL A 234 -0.60 2.53 12.38
CA VAL A 234 0.22 3.39 13.26
C VAL A 234 1.53 2.70 13.64
N GLY A 235 2.44 3.42 14.30
CA GLY A 235 3.67 2.88 14.87
C GLY A 235 4.89 3.04 13.98
N ALA A 236 5.90 2.18 14.14
CA ALA A 236 7.22 2.33 13.55
C ALA A 236 7.22 2.33 12.01
N GLY A 237 7.83 3.34 11.45
CA GLY A 237 8.03 3.53 10.02
C GLY A 237 8.69 4.88 9.76
N PRO A 238 9.13 5.14 8.52
CA PRO A 238 9.57 6.47 8.14
C PRO A 238 8.41 7.45 8.32
N ARG A 239 8.73 8.71 8.67
CA ARG A 239 7.71 9.75 8.75
C ARG A 239 7.03 9.88 7.39
N PHE A 240 5.73 9.62 7.35
CA PHE A 240 4.96 9.58 6.13
C PHE A 240 4.18 10.89 5.94
N ALA A 241 3.93 11.28 4.67
CA ALA A 241 3.22 12.52 4.37
C ALA A 241 1.76 12.45 4.85
N GLN A 242 1.31 13.47 5.55
CA GLN A 242 -0.08 13.58 6.01
C GLN A 242 -1.03 13.91 4.84
N LEU A 243 -2.29 13.49 4.94
CA LEU A 243 -3.32 13.74 3.91
C LEU A 243 -3.55 15.23 3.67
N ALA A 244 -3.56 16.04 4.72
CA ALA A 244 -3.80 17.48 4.65
C ALA A 244 -2.80 18.20 3.73
N ARG A 245 -1.60 17.66 3.53
CA ARG A 245 -0.62 18.20 2.59
C ARG A 245 -1.14 18.28 1.14
N ARG A 246 -1.99 17.32 0.74
CA ARG A 246 -2.55 17.22 -0.61
C ARG A 246 -4.05 17.49 -0.66
N LEU A 247 -4.72 17.49 0.48
CA LEU A 247 -6.13 17.75 0.63
C LEU A 247 -6.35 18.97 1.53
N PRO A 248 -6.19 20.19 1.02
CA PRO A 248 -6.27 21.41 1.83
C PRO A 248 -7.66 21.66 2.43
N HIS A 249 -8.67 20.94 1.95
CA HIS A 249 -10.04 20.99 2.50
C HIS A 249 -10.28 20.03 3.66
N LEU A 250 -9.28 19.19 4.02
CA LEU A 250 -9.35 18.43 5.26
C LEU A 250 -9.20 19.39 6.45
N THR A 251 -10.26 19.54 7.23
CA THR A 251 -10.18 20.23 8.51
C THR A 251 -9.63 19.25 9.55
N THR A 252 -8.59 19.66 10.29
CA THR A 252 -8.06 18.84 11.38
C THR A 252 -9.23 18.49 12.34
N PRO A 253 -9.47 17.20 12.66
CA PRO A 253 -10.48 16.84 13.63
C PRO A 253 -10.21 17.60 14.94
N ALA A 254 -11.23 18.26 15.49
CA ALA A 254 -11.09 18.85 16.82
C ALA A 254 -10.73 17.73 17.79
N HIS A 255 -9.51 17.73 18.34
CA HIS A 255 -9.14 16.81 19.40
C HIS A 255 -10.16 16.97 20.52
N PRO A 256 -10.84 15.90 21.00
CA PRO A 256 -11.59 16.00 22.22
C PRO A 256 -10.61 16.47 23.30
N PRO A 257 -11.01 17.41 24.18
CA PRO A 257 -10.15 17.88 25.24
C PRO A 257 -9.69 16.64 26.03
N ALA A 258 -8.37 16.56 26.28
CA ALA A 258 -7.79 15.52 27.12
C ALA A 258 -8.59 15.49 28.43
N CYS A 259 -9.19 14.35 28.72
CA CYS A 259 -9.83 14.15 30.03
C CYS A 259 -8.74 14.38 31.09
N ALA A 260 -8.81 15.51 31.78
CA ALA A 260 -8.04 15.75 32.98
C ALA A 260 -8.54 14.73 34.01
N GLY A 261 -7.77 13.67 34.23
CA GLY A 261 -7.93 12.70 35.31
C GLY A 261 -7.05 13.08 36.50
#